data_03c8919c3d6b5a0ec61449d00cac4310
#
_entry.id   03c8919c3d6b5a0ec61449d00cac4310
#
_cell.length_a   1.000
_cell.length_b   1.000
_cell.length_c   1.000
_cell.angle_alpha   90.00
_cell.angle_beta   90.00
_cell.angle_gamma   90.00
#
_symmetry.space_group_name_H-M   'P 1'
#
loop_
_entity.id
_entity.type
_entity.pdbx_description
1 polymer ?
#
loop_
_entity_poly.entity_id
_entity_poly.type
_entity_poly.pdbx_seq_one_letter_code
_entity_poly.pdbx_strand_id
1 'polypeptide(L)'
;NKEFAIPLNVVIVLKTNLDTQAQAHVILFSTDLELSYEKIIKFYSLRFQIEFNFRDAKQYWGLEDFMNIEKTAVTNAANLAFFLVNLSQVLLRRFQHTNPEFSILDLKAHYHGYRYAVETIKMLPQKPDAIILADIFEQIARLGMIHPALEPSVST
;
A
#
# COMPACT_ATOMS: atom_id res chain seq x y z
N ASN A 1 11.53 36.80 -6.88
CA ASN A 1 11.21 36.11 -8.13
C ASN A 1 10.25 36.98 -8.93
N LYS A 2 10.46 37.13 -10.25
CA LYS A 2 9.59 37.97 -11.10
C LYS A 2 8.15 37.45 -11.22
N GLU A 3 7.94 36.20 -10.89
CA GLU A 3 6.63 35.49 -10.98
C GLU A 3 5.77 35.61 -9.71
N PHE A 4 6.38 35.95 -8.57
CA PHE A 4 5.68 36.07 -7.29
C PHE A 4 5.79 37.53 -6.78
N ALA A 5 4.64 38.17 -6.61
CA ALA A 5 4.55 39.52 -6.08
C ALA A 5 4.68 39.60 -4.55
N ILE A 6 4.73 38.45 -3.87
CA ILE A 6 4.78 38.33 -2.41
C ILE A 6 6.10 37.70 -1.95
N PRO A 7 6.55 37.98 -0.71
CA PRO A 7 7.67 37.30 -0.11
C PRO A 7 7.43 35.78 -0.03
N LEU A 8 8.49 35.01 -0.18
CA LEU A 8 8.47 33.53 -0.08
C LEU A 8 9.46 33.10 0.99
N ASN A 9 9.06 32.12 1.76
CA ASN A 9 9.94 31.33 2.61
C ASN A 9 10.58 30.25 1.74
N VAL A 10 11.91 30.27 1.60
CA VAL A 10 12.64 29.41 0.66
C VAL A 10 13.63 28.54 1.43
N VAL A 11 13.62 27.24 1.14
CA VAL A 11 14.54 26.24 1.68
C VAL A 11 15.29 25.59 0.53
N ILE A 12 16.61 25.57 0.60
CA ILE A 12 17.47 24.87 -0.36
C ILE A 12 18.01 23.61 0.32
N VAL A 13 17.61 22.45 -0.19
CA VAL A 13 18.08 21.16 0.30
C VAL A 13 19.23 20.70 -0.60
N LEU A 14 20.42 20.58 -0.04
CA LEU A 14 21.59 20.04 -0.74
C LEU A 14 21.73 18.54 -0.41
N LYS A 15 21.90 17.75 -1.45
CA LYS A 15 22.20 16.30 -1.34
C LYS A 15 23.59 16.06 -1.91
N THR A 16 24.46 15.47 -1.13
CA THR A 16 25.78 15.04 -1.57
C THR A 16 25.83 13.51 -1.55
N ASN A 17 26.19 12.91 -2.68
CA ASN A 17 26.50 11.49 -2.71
C ASN A 17 27.86 11.28 -2.03
N LEU A 18 27.91 10.44 -1.01
CA LEU A 18 29.13 10.23 -0.21
C LEU A 18 30.22 9.50 -0.97
N ASP A 19 29.86 8.66 -1.96
CA ASP A 19 30.81 7.88 -2.75
C ASP A 19 31.38 8.69 -3.91
N THR A 20 30.52 9.40 -4.65
CA THR A 20 30.91 10.11 -5.86
C THR A 20 31.16 11.60 -5.65
N GLN A 21 30.85 12.13 -4.44
CA GLN A 21 30.87 13.57 -4.11
C GLN A 21 30.00 14.45 -5.01
N ALA A 22 29.17 13.83 -5.85
CA ALA A 22 28.21 14.55 -6.70
C ALA A 22 27.15 15.24 -5.86
N GLN A 23 26.86 16.50 -6.20
CA GLN A 23 25.87 17.31 -5.49
C GLN A 23 24.63 17.51 -6.35
N ALA A 24 23.47 17.43 -5.72
CA ALA A 24 22.17 17.81 -6.26
C ALA A 24 21.48 18.74 -5.28
N HIS A 25 20.65 19.64 -5.78
CA HIS A 25 19.87 20.53 -4.92
C HIS A 25 18.40 20.50 -5.31
N VAL A 26 17.55 20.75 -4.31
CA VAL A 26 16.11 20.97 -4.49
C VAL A 26 15.75 22.26 -3.79
N ILE A 27 15.02 23.13 -4.49
CA ILE A 27 14.52 24.39 -3.94
C ILE A 27 13.06 24.19 -3.59
N LEU A 28 12.74 24.36 -2.32
CA LEU A 28 11.38 24.28 -1.79
C LEU A 28 10.96 25.69 -1.36
N PHE A 29 9.68 26.01 -1.50
CA PHE A 29 9.17 27.30 -1.06
C PHE A 29 7.76 27.20 -0.48
N SER A 30 7.41 28.18 0.36
CA SER A 30 6.10 28.36 0.94
C SER A 30 5.72 29.84 0.92
N THR A 31 4.43 30.12 0.80
CA THR A 31 3.88 31.47 1.02
C THR A 31 3.68 31.77 2.51
N ASP A 32 3.70 30.76 3.36
CA ASP A 32 3.71 30.89 4.82
C ASP A 32 5.13 31.17 5.28
N LEU A 33 5.36 32.41 5.73
CA LEU A 33 6.67 32.89 6.16
C LEU A 33 7.07 32.37 7.54
N GLU A 34 6.11 31.94 8.35
CA GLU A 34 6.33 31.41 9.71
C GLU A 34 6.58 29.89 9.71
N LEU A 35 6.43 29.23 8.57
CA LEU A 35 6.63 27.80 8.46
C LEU A 35 8.12 27.43 8.60
N SER A 36 8.46 26.57 9.58
CA SER A 36 9.85 26.17 9.77
C SER A 36 10.36 25.32 8.60
N TYR A 37 11.67 25.37 8.35
CA TYR A 37 12.29 24.63 7.24
C TYR A 37 12.08 23.12 7.36
N GLU A 38 12.06 22.56 8.59
CA GLU A 38 11.79 21.13 8.83
C GLU A 38 10.39 20.75 8.38
N LYS A 39 9.40 21.60 8.63
CA LYS A 39 8.02 21.38 8.17
C LYS A 39 7.91 21.46 6.66
N ILE A 40 8.61 22.41 6.01
CA ILE A 40 8.64 22.52 4.54
C ILE A 40 9.22 21.23 3.94
N ILE A 41 10.34 20.72 4.46
CA ILE A 41 10.96 19.48 4.01
C ILE A 41 10.02 18.29 4.25
N LYS A 42 9.40 18.21 5.43
CA LYS A 42 8.44 17.15 5.79
C LYS A 42 7.23 17.16 4.85
N PHE A 43 6.63 18.31 4.59
CA PHE A 43 5.48 18.40 3.68
C PHE A 43 5.86 18.04 2.24
N TYR A 44 7.03 18.43 1.78
CA TYR A 44 7.53 18.01 0.48
C TYR A 44 7.73 16.50 0.39
N SER A 45 8.25 15.87 1.43
CA SER A 45 8.41 14.40 1.45
C SER A 45 7.07 13.66 1.39
N LEU A 46 6.00 14.24 1.94
CA LEU A 46 4.66 13.67 1.87
C LEU A 46 4.08 13.68 0.44
N ARG A 47 4.60 14.53 -0.46
CA ARG A 47 4.18 14.54 -1.87
C ARG A 47 4.35 13.18 -2.54
N PHE A 48 5.44 12.49 -2.25
CA PHE A 48 5.70 11.15 -2.77
C PHE A 48 4.66 10.12 -2.32
N GLN A 49 4.03 10.32 -1.17
CA GLN A 49 2.94 9.45 -0.71
C GLN A 49 1.75 9.46 -1.67
N ILE A 50 1.46 10.61 -2.27
CA ILE A 50 0.39 10.74 -3.28
C ILE A 50 0.74 9.89 -4.50
N GLU A 51 1.96 9.99 -5.00
CA GLU A 51 2.44 9.21 -6.15
C GLU A 51 2.41 7.71 -5.88
N PHE A 52 2.84 7.28 -4.69
CA PHE A 52 2.77 5.89 -4.27
C PHE A 52 1.34 5.38 -4.14
N ASN A 53 0.42 6.17 -3.60
CA ASN A 53 -0.98 5.81 -3.51
C ASN A 53 -1.61 5.62 -4.90
N PHE A 54 -1.32 6.50 -5.86
CA PHE A 54 -1.77 6.34 -7.25
C PHE A 54 -1.19 5.10 -7.90
N ARG A 55 0.12 4.87 -7.75
CA ARG A 55 0.77 3.66 -8.27
C ARG A 55 0.14 2.39 -7.69
N ASP A 56 -0.06 2.32 -6.37
CA ASP A 56 -0.61 1.15 -5.70
C ASP A 56 -2.09 0.94 -6.07
N ALA A 57 -2.87 2.03 -6.23
CA ALA A 57 -4.24 1.96 -6.70
C ALA A 57 -4.33 1.39 -8.11
N LYS A 58 -3.44 1.81 -9.03
CA LYS A 58 -3.36 1.28 -10.40
C LYS A 58 -2.88 -0.16 -10.43
N GLN A 59 -1.79 -0.46 -9.75
CA GLN A 59 -1.12 -1.76 -9.84
C GLN A 59 -1.90 -2.88 -9.16
N TYR A 60 -2.58 -2.58 -8.05
CA TYR A 60 -3.19 -3.61 -7.21
C TYR A 60 -4.70 -3.54 -7.10
N TRP A 61 -5.32 -2.37 -7.32
CA TRP A 61 -6.72 -2.14 -6.97
C TRP A 61 -7.59 -1.69 -8.14
N GLY A 62 -7.08 -1.80 -9.37
CA GLY A 62 -7.86 -1.59 -10.59
C GLY A 62 -8.24 -0.13 -10.86
N LEU A 63 -7.48 0.82 -10.33
CA LEU A 63 -7.62 2.21 -10.78
C LEU A 63 -7.21 2.27 -12.26
N GLU A 64 -8.10 2.71 -13.14
CA GLU A 64 -8.01 2.72 -14.60
C GLU A 64 -8.47 1.42 -15.30
N ASP A 65 -8.81 0.35 -14.59
CA ASP A 65 -9.35 -0.88 -15.18
C ASP A 65 -10.89 -0.83 -15.36
N PHE A 66 -11.46 0.38 -15.36
CA PHE A 66 -12.92 0.53 -15.45
C PHE A 66 -13.39 0.31 -16.89
N MET A 67 -14.39 -0.56 -17.04
CA MET A 67 -15.10 -0.75 -18.32
C MET A 67 -16.36 0.14 -18.43
N ASN A 68 -16.71 0.86 -17.38
CA ASN A 68 -17.88 1.72 -17.32
C ASN A 68 -17.52 3.17 -17.67
N ILE A 69 -18.40 3.85 -18.40
CA ILE A 69 -18.25 5.26 -18.82
C ILE A 69 -19.16 6.21 -18.03
N GLU A 70 -20.06 5.66 -17.21
CA GLU A 70 -20.97 6.47 -16.40
C GLU A 70 -20.19 7.15 -15.27
N LYS A 71 -20.33 8.47 -15.14
CA LYS A 71 -19.52 9.31 -14.24
C LYS A 71 -19.57 8.83 -12.79
N THR A 72 -20.75 8.49 -12.28
CA THR A 72 -20.92 8.05 -10.88
C THR A 72 -20.22 6.71 -10.64
N ALA A 73 -20.37 5.76 -11.59
CA ALA A 73 -19.73 4.46 -11.51
C ALA A 73 -18.19 4.56 -11.52
N VAL A 74 -17.64 5.39 -12.42
CA VAL A 74 -16.20 5.66 -12.50
C VAL A 74 -15.68 6.31 -11.21
N THR A 75 -16.41 7.32 -10.70
CA THR A 75 -16.06 7.99 -9.45
C THR A 75 -16.07 7.02 -8.27
N ASN A 76 -17.08 6.17 -8.18
CA ASN A 76 -17.17 5.17 -7.11
C ASN A 76 -16.06 4.12 -7.20
N ALA A 77 -15.72 3.65 -8.41
CA ALA A 77 -14.62 2.72 -8.64
C ALA A 77 -13.27 3.33 -8.23
N ALA A 78 -13.01 4.58 -8.61
CA ALA A 78 -11.80 5.29 -8.22
C ALA A 78 -11.70 5.48 -6.69
N ASN A 79 -12.79 5.90 -6.05
CA ASN A 79 -12.84 6.04 -4.60
C ASN A 79 -12.62 4.69 -3.89
N LEU A 80 -13.18 3.60 -4.42
CA LEU A 80 -12.97 2.25 -3.89
C LEU A 80 -11.50 1.82 -4.03
N ALA A 81 -10.86 2.09 -5.17
CA ALA A 81 -9.45 1.77 -5.36
C ALA A 81 -8.56 2.47 -4.31
N PHE A 82 -8.76 3.78 -4.07
CA PHE A 82 -8.02 4.51 -3.04
C PHE A 82 -8.37 4.06 -1.61
N PHE A 83 -9.63 3.72 -1.36
CA PHE A 83 -10.01 3.13 -0.08
C PHE A 83 -9.26 1.82 0.18
N LEU A 84 -9.15 0.95 -0.85
CA LEU A 84 -8.44 -0.32 -0.76
C LEU A 84 -6.93 -0.14 -0.57
N VAL A 85 -6.31 0.91 -1.13
CA VAL A 85 -4.92 1.27 -0.81
C VAL A 85 -4.76 1.50 0.70
N ASN A 86 -5.61 2.33 1.29
CA ASN A 86 -5.54 2.63 2.72
C ASN A 86 -5.85 1.41 3.59
N LEU A 87 -6.89 0.65 3.25
CA LEU A 87 -7.27 -0.57 3.98
C LEU A 87 -6.15 -1.61 3.94
N SER A 88 -5.54 -1.81 2.76
CA SER A 88 -4.43 -2.76 2.61
C SER A 88 -3.23 -2.38 3.47
N GLN A 89 -2.89 -1.11 3.60
CA GLN A 89 -1.81 -0.65 4.48
C GLN A 89 -2.08 -0.96 5.96
N VAL A 90 -3.34 -0.81 6.40
CA VAL A 90 -3.74 -1.17 7.77
C VAL A 90 -3.64 -2.68 8.00
N LEU A 91 -4.10 -3.49 7.03
CA LEU A 91 -4.04 -4.94 7.11
C LEU A 91 -2.61 -5.47 7.03
N LEU A 92 -1.79 -4.93 6.12
CA LEU A 92 -0.37 -5.30 5.98
C LEU A 92 0.38 -5.17 7.30
N ARG A 93 0.20 -4.07 8.03
CA ARG A 93 0.86 -3.87 9.33
C ARG A 93 0.57 -4.99 10.32
N ARG A 94 -0.62 -5.60 10.29
CA ARG A 94 -0.98 -6.73 11.16
C ARG A 94 -0.21 -7.99 10.80
N PHE A 95 -0.10 -8.29 9.51
CA PHE A 95 0.63 -9.46 9.03
C PHE A 95 2.15 -9.27 9.15
N GLN A 96 2.65 -8.07 8.87
CA GLN A 96 4.07 -7.74 8.95
C GLN A 96 4.64 -7.75 10.37
N HIS A 97 3.79 -7.74 11.38
CA HIS A 97 4.23 -7.94 12.75
C HIS A 97 4.85 -9.34 12.97
N THR A 98 4.32 -10.36 12.30
CA THR A 98 4.81 -11.76 12.37
C THR A 98 5.65 -12.17 11.17
N ASN A 99 5.41 -11.56 10.01
CA ASN A 99 6.14 -11.79 8.77
C ASN A 99 6.49 -10.43 8.11
N PRO A 100 7.67 -9.86 8.39
CA PRO A 100 8.05 -8.54 7.88
C PRO A 100 8.05 -8.40 6.35
N GLU A 101 8.24 -9.51 5.62
CA GLU A 101 8.27 -9.54 4.15
C GLU A 101 6.88 -9.64 3.51
N PHE A 102 5.83 -9.81 4.32
CA PHE A 102 4.46 -9.94 3.82
C PHE A 102 4.04 -8.72 2.99
N SER A 103 3.66 -8.97 1.75
CA SER A 103 3.39 -7.95 0.73
C SER A 103 1.90 -7.79 0.41
N ILE A 104 1.54 -6.80 -0.41
CA ILE A 104 0.17 -6.62 -0.93
C ILE A 104 -0.28 -7.84 -1.75
N LEU A 105 0.63 -8.48 -2.47
CA LEU A 105 0.29 -9.69 -3.25
C LEU A 105 -0.03 -10.86 -2.34
N ASP A 106 0.70 -11.01 -1.24
CA ASP A 106 0.41 -12.04 -0.23
C ASP A 106 -0.94 -11.77 0.45
N LEU A 107 -1.26 -10.50 0.73
CA LEU A 107 -2.56 -10.10 1.25
C LEU A 107 -3.69 -10.49 0.30
N LYS A 108 -3.53 -10.25 -0.99
CA LYS A 108 -4.51 -10.64 -2.02
C LYS A 108 -4.64 -12.15 -2.11
N ALA A 109 -3.53 -12.88 -2.13
CA ALA A 109 -3.52 -14.35 -2.15
C ALA A 109 -4.25 -14.92 -0.94
N HIS A 110 -3.94 -14.41 0.26
CA HIS A 110 -4.60 -14.82 1.51
C HIS A 110 -6.13 -14.68 1.44
N TYR A 111 -6.64 -13.51 1.08
CA TYR A 111 -8.09 -13.28 1.03
C TYR A 111 -8.77 -13.98 -0.16
N HIS A 112 -8.08 -14.13 -1.30
CA HIS A 112 -8.60 -14.93 -2.42
C HIS A 112 -8.70 -16.41 -2.03
N GLY A 113 -7.66 -16.97 -1.43
CA GLY A 113 -7.67 -18.34 -0.95
C GLY A 113 -8.81 -18.60 0.04
N TYR A 114 -8.94 -17.74 1.03
CA TYR A 114 -10.04 -17.80 2.00
C TYR A 114 -11.41 -17.79 1.32
N ARG A 115 -11.63 -16.88 0.38
CA ARG A 115 -12.90 -16.78 -0.37
C ARG A 115 -13.19 -18.07 -1.16
N TYR A 116 -12.20 -18.60 -1.88
CA TYR A 116 -12.37 -19.85 -2.63
C TYR A 116 -12.71 -21.02 -1.71
N ALA A 117 -12.05 -21.12 -0.56
CA ALA A 117 -12.37 -22.14 0.43
C ALA A 117 -13.82 -22.04 0.91
N VAL A 118 -14.27 -20.83 1.28
CA VAL A 118 -15.66 -20.58 1.72
C VAL A 118 -16.65 -21.02 0.66
N GLU A 119 -16.47 -20.60 -0.61
CA GLU A 119 -17.39 -20.93 -1.69
C GLU A 119 -17.37 -22.45 -2.00
N THR A 120 -16.21 -23.08 -1.96
CA THR A 120 -16.10 -24.54 -2.16
C THR A 120 -16.82 -25.32 -1.05
N ILE A 121 -16.65 -24.91 0.20
CA ILE A 121 -17.30 -25.56 1.35
C ILE A 121 -18.83 -25.45 1.28
N LYS A 122 -19.35 -24.32 0.76
CA LYS A 122 -20.79 -24.15 0.55
C LYS A 122 -21.40 -25.16 -0.44
N MET A 123 -20.58 -25.65 -1.38
CA MET A 123 -21.01 -26.62 -2.39
C MET A 123 -20.97 -28.07 -1.90
N LEU A 124 -20.34 -28.35 -0.76
CA LEU A 124 -20.26 -29.70 -0.20
C LEU A 124 -21.63 -30.13 0.35
N PRO A 125 -22.07 -31.38 0.07
CA PRO A 125 -23.33 -31.91 0.59
C PRO A 125 -23.32 -32.06 2.11
N GLN A 126 -22.15 -32.26 2.69
CA GLN A 126 -21.94 -32.32 4.14
C GLN A 126 -20.75 -31.40 4.50
N LYS A 127 -20.97 -30.53 5.48
CA LYS A 127 -19.91 -29.63 5.96
C LYS A 127 -18.89 -30.41 6.76
N PRO A 128 -17.58 -30.12 6.56
CA PRO A 128 -16.52 -30.67 7.40
C PRO A 128 -16.67 -30.24 8.87
N ASP A 129 -16.04 -31.01 9.76
CA ASP A 129 -15.91 -30.66 11.16
C ASP A 129 -15.23 -29.29 11.35
N ALA A 130 -15.56 -28.59 12.44
CA ALA A 130 -15.01 -27.26 12.72
C ALA A 130 -13.48 -27.25 12.85
N ILE A 131 -12.87 -28.31 13.37
CA ILE A 131 -11.42 -28.44 13.51
C ILE A 131 -10.79 -28.57 12.14
N ILE A 132 -11.36 -29.44 11.27
CA ILE A 132 -10.90 -29.63 9.89
C ILE A 132 -11.07 -28.35 9.08
N LEU A 133 -12.16 -27.61 9.28
CA LEU A 133 -12.38 -26.34 8.61
C LEU A 133 -11.30 -25.30 8.97
N ALA A 134 -10.91 -25.22 10.23
CA ALA A 134 -9.86 -24.29 10.67
C ALA A 134 -8.52 -24.61 9.98
N ASP A 135 -8.14 -25.87 9.92
CA ASP A 135 -6.93 -26.33 9.24
C ASP A 135 -6.98 -26.05 7.73
N ILE A 136 -8.10 -26.35 7.06
CA ILE A 136 -8.30 -26.06 5.63
C ILE A 136 -8.12 -24.55 5.37
N PHE A 137 -8.72 -23.68 6.17
CA PHE A 137 -8.60 -22.26 5.99
C PHE A 137 -7.17 -21.75 6.19
N GLU A 138 -6.45 -22.29 7.18
CA GLU A 138 -5.07 -21.93 7.41
C GLU A 138 -4.17 -22.34 6.25
N GLN A 139 -4.30 -23.57 5.77
CA GLN A 139 -3.50 -24.07 4.64
C GLN A 139 -3.81 -23.34 3.35
N ILE A 140 -5.09 -23.14 3.01
CA ILE A 140 -5.49 -22.42 1.79
C ILE A 140 -5.05 -20.96 1.84
N ALA A 141 -5.09 -20.31 3.00
CA ALA A 141 -4.63 -18.93 3.14
C ALA A 141 -3.14 -18.74 2.81
N ARG A 142 -2.35 -19.82 2.90
CA ARG A 142 -0.92 -19.81 2.53
C ARG A 142 -0.67 -20.10 1.05
N LEU A 143 -1.64 -20.66 0.33
CA LEU A 143 -1.50 -20.97 -1.08
C LEU A 143 -1.41 -19.70 -1.93
N GLY A 144 -0.41 -19.64 -2.79
CA GLY A 144 -0.19 -18.51 -3.68
C GLY A 144 0.48 -17.30 -3.02
N MET A 145 0.91 -17.39 -1.77
CA MET A 145 1.77 -16.38 -1.16
C MET A 145 3.17 -16.41 -1.78
N ILE A 146 3.73 -15.22 -1.99
CA ILE A 146 5.11 -15.06 -2.46
C ILE A 146 6.08 -15.19 -1.29
N HIS A 147 5.68 -14.70 -0.11
CA HIS A 147 6.47 -14.71 1.12
C HIS A 147 5.70 -15.46 2.23
N PRO A 148 5.58 -16.79 2.15
CA PRO A 148 4.96 -17.56 3.22
C PRO A 148 5.80 -17.43 4.49
N ALA A 149 5.15 -17.31 5.64
CA ALA A 149 5.85 -17.32 6.92
C ALA A 149 6.62 -18.64 7.06
N LEU A 150 7.89 -18.53 7.45
CA LEU A 150 8.70 -19.72 7.76
C LEU A 150 8.02 -20.46 8.92
N GLU A 151 7.77 -21.75 8.74
CA GLU A 151 7.32 -22.58 9.85
C GLU A 151 8.42 -22.58 10.92
N PRO A 152 8.07 -22.43 12.21
CA PRO A 152 9.04 -22.62 13.26
C PRO A 152 9.61 -24.04 13.07
N SER A 153 10.93 -24.14 12.85
CA SER A 153 11.61 -25.42 12.74
C SER A 153 11.29 -26.22 13.98
N VAL A 154 10.50 -27.29 13.82
CA VAL A 154 10.30 -28.28 14.87
C VAL A 154 11.65 -28.91 15.06
N SER A 155 12.39 -28.45 16.10
CA SER A 155 13.60 -29.12 16.56
C SER A 155 13.17 -30.48 17.08
N THR A 156 13.42 -31.53 16.28
CA THR A 156 13.40 -32.92 16.69
C THR A 156 14.47 -33.22 17.73
#